data_65c1e2e37ea4d618c298379241b3b257
#
_entry.id   65c1e2e37ea4d618c298379241b3b257
#
_cell.length_a   1.000
_cell.length_b   1.000
_cell.length_c   1.000
_cell.angle_alpha   90.00
_cell.angle_beta   90.00
_cell.angle_gamma   90.00
#
_symmetry.space_group_name_H-M   'P 1'
#
loop_
_entity.id
_entity.type
_entity.pdbx_description
1 polymer ?
#
loop_
_entity_poly.entity_id
_entity_poly.type
_entity_poly.pdbx_seq_one_letter_code
_entity_poly.pdbx_strand_id
1 'polypeptide(L)'
;NALLVCGEVDTDPPSPVFRDLVKTGLIDGYQPDIMVAGFSRWRVLEEWLKSAGVRAQPRNFGNTNFGTRASLVFGAASTTFMMLEDERYLPNVYAPDEVSFTDGGYSVPSRPGLGLAVDMDLYRQKYSGYEVRVS
;
A
#
# COMPACT_ATOMS: atom_id res chain seq x y z
N ASN A 1 4.02 -24.31 8.07
CA ASN A 1 3.13 -24.05 6.93
C ASN A 1 3.55 -22.73 6.31
N ALA A 2 3.67 -22.69 4.97
CA ALA A 2 3.88 -21.46 4.23
C ALA A 2 2.51 -20.80 3.92
N LEU A 3 2.46 -19.48 3.89
CA LEU A 3 1.29 -18.73 3.44
C LEU A 3 1.41 -18.50 1.93
N LEU A 4 0.31 -18.70 1.21
CA LEU A 4 0.22 -18.42 -0.21
C LEU A 4 -0.46 -17.07 -0.43
N VAL A 5 0.28 -16.13 -1.01
CA VAL A 5 -0.18 -14.78 -1.31
C VAL A 5 -0.05 -14.52 -2.80
N CYS A 6 -1.06 -13.92 -3.41
CA CYS A 6 -1.03 -13.53 -4.82
C CYS A 6 -1.98 -12.36 -5.11
N GLY A 7 -1.89 -11.80 -6.32
CA GLY A 7 -2.75 -10.69 -6.76
C GLY A 7 -2.01 -9.46 -7.24
N GLU A 8 -0.67 -9.46 -7.21
CA GLU A 8 0.16 -8.31 -7.55
C GLU A 8 -0.01 -7.79 -8.99
N VAL A 9 -0.44 -8.66 -9.89
CA VAL A 9 -0.68 -8.31 -11.31
C VAL A 9 -2.14 -7.95 -11.62
N ASP A 10 -2.99 -7.89 -10.58
CA ASP A 10 -4.41 -7.56 -10.76
C ASP A 10 -4.60 -6.06 -10.93
N THR A 11 -4.79 -5.62 -12.16
CA THR A 11 -4.92 -4.21 -12.54
C THR A 11 -6.35 -3.67 -12.38
N ASP A 12 -7.34 -4.54 -12.21
CA ASP A 12 -8.73 -4.18 -11.91
C ASP A 12 -9.31 -5.10 -10.82
N PRO A 13 -8.80 -5.00 -9.59
CA PRO A 13 -9.12 -5.93 -8.52
C PRO A 13 -10.58 -5.81 -8.02
N PRO A 14 -11.28 -6.94 -7.80
CA PRO A 14 -10.80 -8.30 -8.07
C PRO A 14 -11.21 -8.78 -9.46
N SER A 15 -10.25 -9.13 -10.30
CA SER A 15 -10.52 -9.77 -11.58
C SER A 15 -11.10 -11.19 -11.39
N PRO A 16 -11.74 -11.78 -12.40
CA PRO A 16 -12.41 -13.09 -12.28
C PRO A 16 -11.52 -14.20 -11.72
N VAL A 17 -10.29 -14.29 -12.18
CA VAL A 17 -9.32 -15.30 -11.71
C VAL A 17 -9.08 -15.19 -10.21
N PHE A 18 -8.82 -13.98 -9.70
CA PHE A 18 -8.57 -13.78 -8.28
C PHE A 18 -9.82 -13.93 -7.43
N ARG A 19 -11.00 -13.62 -7.98
CA ARG A 19 -12.28 -13.95 -7.30
C ARG A 19 -12.43 -15.44 -7.05
N ASP A 20 -12.06 -16.26 -8.02
CA ASP A 20 -12.16 -17.71 -7.88
C ASP A 20 -11.13 -18.25 -6.88
N LEU A 21 -9.91 -17.75 -6.91
CA LEU A 21 -8.87 -18.13 -5.93
C LEU A 21 -9.27 -17.80 -4.49
N VAL A 22 -9.83 -16.63 -4.26
CA VAL A 22 -10.33 -16.23 -2.94
C VAL A 22 -11.51 -17.09 -2.51
N LYS A 23 -12.51 -17.29 -3.38
CA LYS A 23 -13.71 -18.09 -3.07
C LYS A 23 -13.39 -19.55 -2.77
N THR A 24 -12.39 -20.12 -3.41
CA THR A 24 -11.99 -21.51 -3.23
C THR A 24 -11.07 -21.73 -2.03
N GLY A 25 -10.62 -20.66 -1.37
CA GLY A 25 -9.70 -20.72 -0.24
C GLY A 25 -8.31 -21.26 -0.61
N LEU A 26 -7.91 -21.08 -1.88
CA LEU A 26 -6.59 -21.53 -2.37
C LEU A 26 -5.47 -20.55 -2.03
N ILE A 27 -5.80 -19.36 -1.51
CA ILE A 27 -4.84 -18.35 -1.09
C ILE A 27 -5.13 -17.88 0.32
N ASP A 28 -4.08 -17.56 1.06
CA ASP A 28 -4.16 -17.01 2.42
C ASP A 28 -4.21 -15.48 2.44
N GLY A 29 -3.65 -14.86 1.39
CA GLY A 29 -3.62 -13.40 1.24
C GLY A 29 -3.83 -12.96 -0.20
N TYR A 30 -4.52 -11.83 -0.37
CA TYR A 30 -4.75 -11.19 -1.66
C TYR A 30 -4.00 -9.85 -1.72
N GLN A 31 -3.24 -9.62 -2.80
CA GLN A 31 -2.17 -8.64 -2.87
C GLN A 31 -2.26 -7.69 -4.09
N PRO A 32 -3.39 -7.05 -4.38
CA PRO A 32 -3.41 -6.01 -5.40
C PRO A 32 -2.65 -4.75 -4.95
N ASP A 33 -2.12 -4.00 -5.92
CA ASP A 33 -1.37 -2.78 -5.63
C ASP A 33 -2.27 -1.71 -4.99
N ILE A 34 -1.80 -1.10 -3.90
CA ILE A 34 -2.54 -0.08 -3.15
C ILE A 34 -2.82 1.16 -4.00
N MET A 35 -1.91 1.52 -4.89
CA MET A 35 -2.05 2.71 -5.74
C MET A 35 -2.98 2.47 -6.93
N VAL A 36 -3.08 1.22 -7.42
CA VAL A 36 -4.02 0.82 -8.48
C VAL A 36 -5.43 0.74 -7.93
N ALA A 37 -5.62 0.08 -6.81
CA ALA A 37 -6.93 -0.10 -6.21
C ALA A 37 -7.44 1.18 -5.50
N GLY A 38 -6.57 1.89 -4.81
CA GLY A 38 -6.92 3.04 -3.97
C GLY A 38 -7.73 2.65 -2.72
N PHE A 39 -7.83 3.57 -1.77
CA PHE A 39 -8.48 3.31 -0.47
C PHE A 39 -9.94 2.90 -0.59
N SER A 40 -10.71 3.54 -1.48
CA SER A 40 -12.14 3.26 -1.62
C SER A 40 -12.41 1.83 -2.08
N ARG A 41 -11.62 1.34 -3.05
CA ARG A 41 -11.74 -0.04 -3.53
C ARG A 41 -11.22 -1.04 -2.49
N TRP A 42 -10.09 -0.74 -1.84
CA TRP A 42 -9.55 -1.58 -0.77
C TRP A 42 -10.53 -1.77 0.37
N ARG A 43 -11.28 -0.75 0.73
CA ARG A 43 -12.34 -0.87 1.76
C ARG A 43 -13.42 -1.88 1.37
N VAL A 44 -13.83 -1.88 0.10
CA VAL A 44 -14.81 -2.86 -0.42
C VAL A 44 -14.19 -4.26 -0.49
N LEU A 45 -12.95 -4.35 -0.96
CA LEU A 45 -12.21 -5.62 -1.02
C LEU A 45 -12.04 -6.23 0.38
N GLU A 46 -11.76 -5.43 1.38
CA GLU A 46 -11.57 -5.91 2.75
C GLU A 46 -12.79 -6.64 3.30
N GLU A 47 -13.98 -6.07 3.14
CA GLU A 47 -15.22 -6.72 3.59
C GLU A 47 -15.43 -8.07 2.87
N TRP A 48 -15.13 -8.12 1.59
CA TRP A 48 -15.20 -9.36 0.82
C TRP A 48 -14.15 -10.39 1.26
N LEU A 49 -12.90 -10.00 1.43
CA LEU A 49 -11.82 -10.86 1.91
C LEU A 49 -12.11 -11.40 3.31
N LYS A 50 -12.62 -10.56 4.20
CA LYS A 50 -13.05 -10.93 5.54
C LYS A 50 -14.09 -12.03 5.50
N SER A 51 -15.09 -11.92 4.63
CA SER A 51 -16.14 -12.94 4.48
C SER A 51 -15.60 -14.28 3.94
N ALA A 52 -14.50 -14.26 3.21
CA ALA A 52 -13.83 -15.44 2.65
C ALA A 52 -12.71 -16.01 3.55
N GLY A 53 -12.39 -15.35 4.68
CA GLY A 53 -11.29 -15.74 5.55
C GLY A 53 -9.89 -15.52 4.95
N VAL A 54 -9.79 -14.68 3.91
CA VAL A 54 -8.55 -14.32 3.23
C VAL A 54 -8.05 -12.99 3.77
N ARG A 55 -6.73 -12.83 3.91
CA ARG A 55 -6.13 -11.60 4.45
C ARG A 55 -5.77 -10.60 3.37
N ALA A 56 -5.75 -9.31 3.74
CA ALA A 56 -5.33 -8.21 2.89
C ALA A 56 -3.83 -7.97 3.02
N GLN A 57 -3.13 -7.96 1.89
CA GLN A 57 -1.72 -7.60 1.81
C GLN A 57 -1.51 -6.61 0.67
N PRO A 58 -1.69 -5.29 0.88
CA PRO A 58 -1.47 -4.33 -0.19
C PRO A 58 -0.06 -4.41 -0.75
N ARG A 59 0.03 -4.60 -2.08
CA ARG A 59 1.30 -4.52 -2.79
C ARG A 59 1.75 -3.07 -2.91
N ASN A 60 3.05 -2.87 -2.90
CA ASN A 60 3.70 -1.59 -3.12
C ASN A 60 4.97 -1.78 -3.96
N PHE A 61 4.86 -1.67 -5.28
CA PHE A 61 6.02 -1.77 -6.18
C PHE A 61 6.13 -0.53 -7.07
N GLY A 62 7.29 0.13 -7.01
CA GLY A 62 7.53 1.36 -7.78
C GLY A 62 6.88 2.63 -7.20
N ASN A 63 6.18 2.55 -6.07
CA ASN A 63 5.42 3.66 -5.48
C ASN A 63 6.17 4.39 -4.36
N THR A 64 7.39 3.99 -4.05
CA THR A 64 8.27 4.58 -3.05
C THR A 64 7.60 4.71 -1.65
N ASN A 65 8.02 5.70 -0.87
CA ASN A 65 7.42 6.00 0.44
C ASN A 65 5.91 6.31 0.37
N PHE A 66 5.42 6.78 -0.77
CA PHE A 66 3.99 7.11 -0.90
C PHE A 66 3.13 5.85 -0.79
N GLY A 67 3.46 4.79 -1.52
CA GLY A 67 2.75 3.52 -1.47
C GLY A 67 2.92 2.81 -0.11
N THR A 68 4.14 2.80 0.45
CA THR A 68 4.38 2.27 1.80
C THR A 68 3.50 2.97 2.83
N ARG A 69 3.37 4.29 2.73
CA ARG A 69 2.57 5.09 3.64
C ARG A 69 1.07 4.86 3.47
N ALA A 70 0.62 4.72 2.22
CA ALA A 70 -0.77 4.35 1.93
C ALA A 70 -1.10 2.98 2.54
N SER A 71 -0.21 2.00 2.39
CA SER A 71 -0.38 0.66 2.98
C SER A 71 -0.38 0.68 4.51
N LEU A 72 0.45 1.52 5.15
CA LEU A 72 0.43 1.70 6.60
C LEU A 72 -0.89 2.28 7.10
N VAL A 73 -1.38 3.34 6.46
CA VAL A 73 -2.66 3.97 6.84
C VAL A 73 -3.82 3.00 6.62
N PHE A 74 -3.83 2.25 5.52
CA PHE A 74 -4.81 1.20 5.31
C PHE A 74 -4.71 0.12 6.40
N GLY A 75 -3.51 -0.39 6.66
CA GLY A 75 -3.28 -1.44 7.65
C GLY A 75 -3.72 -1.04 9.07
N ALA A 76 -3.52 0.22 9.45
CA ALA A 76 -3.96 0.74 10.74
C ALA A 76 -5.49 0.75 10.93
N ALA A 77 -6.24 0.82 9.82
CA ALA A 77 -7.70 0.82 9.81
C ALA A 77 -8.31 -0.55 9.49
N SER A 78 -7.51 -1.51 9.01
CA SER A 78 -7.95 -2.81 8.52
C SER A 78 -7.98 -3.87 9.61
N THR A 79 -8.99 -4.74 9.58
CA THR A 79 -9.09 -5.91 10.45
C THR A 79 -8.56 -7.20 9.79
N THR A 80 -8.29 -7.17 8.50
CA THR A 80 -7.78 -8.31 7.71
C THR A 80 -6.32 -8.15 7.30
N PHE A 81 -5.71 -7.01 7.59
CA PHE A 81 -4.34 -6.70 7.22
C PHE A 81 -3.35 -7.75 7.73
N MET A 82 -2.46 -8.19 6.87
CA MET A 82 -1.44 -9.19 7.19
C MET A 82 -0.06 -8.54 7.33
N MET A 83 0.39 -7.90 6.30
CA MET A 83 1.68 -7.18 6.23
C MET A 83 1.65 -6.21 5.06
N LEU A 84 2.64 -5.34 4.97
CA LEU A 84 2.86 -4.47 3.81
C LEU A 84 4.16 -4.85 3.08
N GLU A 85 4.22 -4.50 1.81
CA GLU A 85 5.44 -4.50 1.03
C GLU A 85 6.14 -3.13 1.20
N ASP A 86 7.42 -3.13 1.57
CA ASP A 86 8.18 -1.92 1.90
C ASP A 86 9.18 -1.56 0.80
N GLU A 87 9.01 -0.37 0.22
CA GLU A 87 9.90 0.20 -0.79
C GLU A 87 10.56 1.52 -0.36
N ARG A 88 10.65 1.79 0.94
CA ARG A 88 11.26 3.04 1.45
C ARG A 88 12.73 3.22 1.08
N TYR A 89 13.39 2.16 0.69
CA TYR A 89 14.78 2.21 0.22
C TYR A 89 14.95 2.93 -1.12
N LEU A 90 13.88 3.14 -1.86
CA LEU A 90 13.93 3.86 -3.13
C LEU A 90 14.13 5.37 -2.91
N PRO A 91 14.99 6.03 -3.71
CA PRO A 91 15.20 7.47 -3.62
C PRO A 91 13.89 8.25 -3.79
N ASN A 92 13.64 9.20 -2.93
CA ASN A 92 12.43 10.01 -2.95
C ASN A 92 12.72 11.47 -2.56
N VAL A 93 11.69 12.30 -2.53
CA VAL A 93 11.77 13.73 -2.18
C VAL A 93 11.00 14.06 -0.90
N TYR A 94 10.73 13.07 -0.08
CA TYR A 94 10.04 13.30 1.19
C TYR A 94 11.06 13.66 2.28
N ALA A 95 10.67 14.61 3.12
CA ALA A 95 11.43 14.94 4.31
C ALA A 95 11.58 13.71 5.23
N PRO A 96 12.65 13.63 6.01
CA PRO A 96 12.78 12.61 7.05
C PRO A 96 11.51 12.57 7.89
N ASP A 97 10.99 11.39 8.07
CA ASP A 97 9.72 11.21 8.75
C ASP A 97 9.89 10.58 10.14
N GLU A 98 8.84 10.70 10.93
CA GLU A 98 8.75 10.20 12.29
C GLU A 98 8.33 8.72 12.38
N VAL A 99 8.09 8.05 11.24
CA VAL A 99 7.73 6.64 11.23
C VAL A 99 8.95 5.78 11.46
N SER A 100 8.94 5.06 12.56
CA SER A 100 9.99 4.14 12.95
C SER A 100 9.62 2.70 12.61
N PHE A 101 10.64 1.89 12.31
CA PHE A 101 10.52 0.45 12.22
C PHE A 101 11.24 -0.19 13.40
N THR A 102 10.47 -0.82 14.29
CA THR A 102 10.99 -1.49 15.49
C THR A 102 10.23 -2.79 15.71
N ASP A 103 10.93 -3.82 16.15
CA ASP A 103 10.37 -5.12 16.49
C ASP A 103 9.50 -5.75 15.36
N GLY A 104 9.92 -5.56 14.11
CA GLY A 104 9.20 -6.10 12.94
C GLY A 104 7.94 -5.33 12.53
N GLY A 105 7.70 -4.16 13.12
CA GLY A 105 6.53 -3.33 12.86
C GLY A 105 6.85 -1.86 12.60
N TYR A 106 5.93 -1.20 11.92
CA TYR A 106 5.97 0.25 11.69
C TYR A 106 5.07 0.99 12.67
N SER A 107 5.54 2.14 13.16
CA SER A 107 4.64 3.09 13.81
C SER A 107 3.70 3.71 12.76
N VAL A 108 2.46 3.97 13.17
CA VAL A 108 1.48 4.64 12.30
C VAL A 108 1.72 6.15 12.35
N PRO A 109 1.69 6.87 11.19
CA PRO A 109 1.88 8.31 11.19
C PRO A 109 0.78 9.03 11.97
N SER A 110 1.16 10.04 12.75
CA SER A 110 0.21 10.85 13.52
C SER A 110 -0.29 12.09 12.76
N ARG A 111 0.42 12.50 11.71
CA ARG A 111 0.05 13.65 10.89
C ARG A 111 -1.14 13.35 9.97
N PRO A 112 -1.94 14.36 9.60
CA PRO A 112 -3.05 14.19 8.66
C PRO A 112 -2.63 13.57 7.31
N GLY A 113 -3.57 12.91 6.65
CA GLY A 113 -3.35 12.23 5.38
C GLY A 113 -2.40 11.05 5.52
N LEU A 114 -1.40 10.97 4.66
CA LEU A 114 -0.37 9.94 4.70
C LEU A 114 0.80 10.26 5.64
N GLY A 115 0.75 11.40 6.33
CA GLY A 115 1.81 11.85 7.21
C GLY A 115 3.12 12.22 6.51
N LEU A 116 3.11 12.34 5.17
CA LEU A 116 4.28 12.71 4.37
C LEU A 116 4.40 14.23 4.23
N ALA A 117 5.64 14.71 4.28
CA ALA A 117 5.99 16.08 3.92
C ALA A 117 7.01 16.04 2.78
N VAL A 118 6.87 16.94 1.81
CA VAL A 118 7.84 17.05 0.71
C VAL A 118 8.99 17.93 1.18
N ASP A 119 10.23 17.47 0.99
CA ASP A 119 11.43 18.28 1.07
C ASP A 119 11.50 19.13 -0.20
N MET A 120 11.12 20.40 -0.11
CA MET A 120 11.00 21.27 -1.26
C MET A 120 12.36 21.62 -1.90
N ASP A 121 13.43 21.56 -1.14
CA ASP A 121 14.76 21.83 -1.71
C ASP A 121 15.27 20.63 -2.49
N LEU A 122 15.08 19.45 -1.95
CA LEU A 122 15.36 18.20 -2.65
C LEU A 122 14.45 18.03 -3.90
N TYR A 123 13.18 18.38 -3.79
CA TYR A 123 12.24 18.38 -4.90
C TYR A 123 12.69 19.33 -6.03
N ARG A 124 13.04 20.55 -5.72
CA ARG A 124 13.54 21.53 -6.71
C ARG A 124 14.83 21.06 -7.35
N GLN A 125 15.77 20.53 -6.57
CA GLN A 125 17.02 19.98 -7.08
C GLN A 125 16.76 18.88 -8.12
N LYS A 126 15.78 18.02 -7.87
CA LYS A 126 15.53 16.82 -8.66
C LYS A 126 14.58 17.04 -9.84
N TYR A 127 13.62 17.95 -9.72
CA TYR A 127 12.49 18.07 -10.64
C TYR A 127 12.20 19.47 -11.17
N SER A 128 13.01 20.50 -10.87
CA SER A 128 12.73 21.87 -11.32
C SER A 128 12.55 22.02 -12.85
N GLY A 129 13.16 21.14 -13.66
CA GLY A 129 12.99 21.13 -15.11
C GLY A 129 11.72 20.45 -15.62
N TYR A 130 10.93 19.84 -14.74
CA TYR A 130 9.73 19.07 -15.09
C TYR A 130 8.45 19.66 -14.48
N GLU A 131 8.54 20.84 -13.87
CA GLU A 131 7.36 21.47 -13.26
C GLU A 131 6.37 21.95 -14.32
N VAL A 132 5.12 21.52 -14.17
CA VAL A 132 3.98 22.07 -14.92
C VAL A 132 3.12 22.86 -13.94
N ARG A 133 2.99 24.17 -14.17
CA ARG A 133 2.09 25.03 -13.39
C ARG A 133 0.75 25.10 -14.09
N VAL A 134 -0.30 24.67 -13.41
CA VAL A 134 -1.67 24.82 -13.87
C VAL A 134 -2.25 26.05 -13.19
N SER A 135 -2.68 27.03 -13.99
CA SER A 135 -3.33 28.26 -13.51
C SER A 135 -4.85 28.09 -13.53
#